data_6097f6bf387009a1afae9c70ec2341ed
#
_entry.id   6097f6bf387009a1afae9c70ec2341ed
#
_cell.length_a   1.000
_cell.length_b   1.000
_cell.length_c   1.000
_cell.angle_alpha   90.00
_cell.angle_beta   90.00
_cell.angle_gamma   90.00
#
_symmetry.space_group_name_H-M   'P 1'
#
loop_
_entity.id
_entity.type
_entity.pdbx_description
1 polymer ?
#
loop_
_entity_poly.entity_id
_entity_poly.type
_entity_poly.pdbx_seq_one_letter_code
_entity_poly.pdbx_strand_id
1 'polypeptide(L)'
;MQFNADRRGALVSFGAGLMTGLAQSSPVTAATEATLAPASAKNLRELSRVIAGIPRRRDFKTVPMILDKPDLWDAAPIAAVLLYNGGPKQAWDNTDLTGPWLNGMRNSMNAQIWSFKEPNFLCVSATHGSAHLALFDQDMWDKYQLAKLAGSNVTRNTFIVTPPAFSHDPADFQSAQGAFSSKDNSVLALQHRGVVFMACHNTIWEFAGQLVRAEQNPDRFAVDAIAAELTNHLIRDVVLTPGIVGTLVKLQAAGFAYSR
;
A
#
# COMPACT_ATOMS: atom_id res chain seq x y z
N MET A 1 66.44 -58.44 -14.36
CA MET A 1 67.12 -57.60 -13.37
C MET A 1 66.22 -56.39 -13.14
N GLN A 2 65.34 -56.43 -12.13
CA GLN A 2 65.42 -55.78 -10.82
C GLN A 2 65.95 -54.33 -10.89
N PHE A 3 65.14 -53.36 -10.57
CA PHE A 3 65.02 -52.77 -9.24
C PHE A 3 63.91 -51.71 -9.19
N ASN A 4 63.11 -51.77 -8.12
CA ASN A 4 62.21 -50.86 -7.54
C ASN A 4 62.82 -49.48 -7.25
N ALA A 5 62.02 -48.44 -7.26
CA ALA A 5 61.98 -47.43 -6.18
C ALA A 5 60.80 -46.51 -6.29
N ASP A 6 59.96 -46.52 -5.26
CA ASP A 6 59.00 -45.58 -4.83
C ASP A 6 59.47 -44.10 -4.85
N ARG A 7 58.62 -43.17 -5.27
CA ARG A 7 58.62 -41.85 -4.71
C ARG A 7 57.18 -41.26 -4.71
N ARG A 8 56.68 -41.18 -3.53
CA ARG A 8 55.46 -40.42 -3.17
C ARG A 8 55.63 -38.94 -3.53
N GLY A 9 54.75 -38.41 -4.38
CA GLY A 9 54.64 -37.00 -4.69
C GLY A 9 53.27 -36.50 -4.28
N ALA A 10 53.24 -35.57 -3.36
CA ALA A 10 52.06 -34.96 -2.75
C ALA A 10 51.16 -34.26 -3.78
N LEU A 11 49.92 -34.66 -3.86
CA LEU A 11 48.85 -33.95 -4.54
C LEU A 11 48.38 -32.78 -3.68
N VAL A 12 48.72 -31.56 -4.11
CA VAL A 12 48.15 -30.34 -3.57
C VAL A 12 46.82 -30.13 -4.28
N SER A 13 45.72 -30.41 -3.58
CA SER A 13 44.36 -30.10 -4.05
C SER A 13 44.11 -28.62 -3.85
N PHE A 14 44.07 -27.85 -4.93
CA PHE A 14 43.44 -26.53 -4.92
C PHE A 14 41.91 -26.70 -4.93
N GLY A 15 41.33 -26.61 -3.75
CA GLY A 15 39.89 -26.47 -3.60
C GLY A 15 39.42 -25.09 -4.05
N ALA A 16 38.89 -25.00 -5.26
CA ALA A 16 38.11 -23.84 -5.70
C ALA A 16 36.75 -23.86 -4.96
N GLY A 17 36.66 -23.13 -3.86
CA GLY A 17 35.40 -22.90 -3.19
C GLY A 17 34.51 -22.00 -4.05
N LEU A 18 33.56 -22.59 -4.78
CA LEU A 18 32.40 -21.86 -5.31
C LEU A 18 31.56 -21.42 -4.12
N MET A 19 31.71 -20.17 -3.71
CA MET A 19 30.72 -19.47 -2.90
C MET A 19 29.50 -19.22 -3.78
N THR A 20 28.58 -20.15 -3.81
CA THR A 20 27.20 -19.89 -4.25
C THR A 20 26.57 -19.00 -3.19
N GLY A 21 26.62 -17.70 -3.42
CA GLY A 21 25.80 -16.73 -2.71
C GLY A 21 24.33 -17.07 -2.97
N LEU A 22 23.71 -17.78 -2.03
CA LEU A 22 22.27 -17.87 -1.93
C LEU A 22 21.78 -16.44 -1.67
N ALA A 23 21.33 -15.77 -2.74
CA ALA A 23 20.50 -14.59 -2.59
C ALA A 23 19.30 -15.04 -1.73
N GLN A 24 19.30 -14.64 -0.47
CA GLN A 24 18.12 -14.76 0.37
C GLN A 24 17.07 -13.86 -0.27
N SER A 25 16.18 -14.46 -1.05
CA SER A 25 14.94 -13.82 -1.43
C SER A 25 14.22 -13.51 -0.12
N SER A 26 14.12 -12.22 0.20
CA SER A 26 13.26 -11.75 1.30
C SER A 26 11.91 -12.44 1.15
N PRO A 27 11.31 -12.99 2.23
CA PRO A 27 10.01 -13.62 2.12
C PRO A 27 9.06 -12.61 1.51
N VAL A 28 8.49 -12.94 0.36
CA VAL A 28 7.34 -12.23 -0.21
C VAL A 28 6.25 -12.37 0.85
N THR A 29 6.17 -11.36 1.73
CA THR A 29 5.14 -11.31 2.76
C THR A 29 3.79 -11.41 2.05
N ALA A 30 2.95 -12.36 2.44
CA ALA A 30 1.67 -12.61 1.79
C ALA A 30 0.82 -11.33 1.68
N ALA A 31 0.09 -11.16 0.59
CA ALA A 31 -0.76 -9.98 0.35
C ALA A 31 -1.76 -9.77 1.50
N THR A 32 -2.11 -8.51 1.77
CA THR A 32 -3.08 -8.19 2.83
C THR A 32 -4.45 -8.66 2.40
N GLU A 33 -4.89 -9.80 2.89
CA GLU A 33 -6.27 -10.27 2.69
C GLU A 33 -7.20 -9.56 3.66
N ALA A 34 -8.50 -9.47 3.31
CA ALA A 34 -9.54 -8.92 4.17
C ALA A 34 -9.86 -9.88 5.33
N THR A 35 -8.87 -10.13 6.19
CA THR A 35 -8.95 -11.11 7.29
C THR A 35 -9.95 -10.71 8.37
N LEU A 36 -10.18 -9.39 8.54
CA LEU A 36 -11.15 -8.81 9.48
C LEU A 36 -12.54 -8.59 8.86
N ALA A 37 -12.75 -8.93 7.59
CA ALA A 37 -14.09 -9.00 7.04
C ALA A 37 -14.82 -10.26 7.57
N PRO A 38 -16.13 -10.20 7.87
CA PRO A 38 -16.86 -11.36 8.38
C PRO A 38 -16.84 -12.52 7.37
N ALA A 39 -16.99 -13.75 7.86
CA ALA A 39 -16.97 -14.96 7.02
C ALA A 39 -18.04 -14.92 5.90
N SER A 40 -19.16 -14.22 6.13
CA SER A 40 -20.24 -14.00 5.16
C SER A 40 -19.87 -13.03 4.02
N ALA A 41 -18.78 -12.25 4.14
CA ALA A 41 -18.31 -11.29 3.17
C ALA A 41 -17.57 -11.94 1.98
N LYS A 42 -18.18 -12.94 1.34
CA LYS A 42 -17.53 -13.78 0.32
C LYS A 42 -17.03 -12.98 -0.88
N ASN A 43 -17.86 -12.06 -1.41
CA ASN A 43 -17.51 -11.27 -2.58
C ASN A 43 -16.43 -10.22 -2.27
N LEU A 44 -16.47 -9.60 -1.08
CA LEU A 44 -15.46 -8.64 -0.65
C LEU A 44 -14.10 -9.34 -0.44
N ARG A 45 -14.09 -10.51 0.21
CA ARG A 45 -12.88 -11.31 0.39
C ARG A 45 -12.29 -11.77 -0.94
N GLU A 46 -13.13 -12.18 -1.89
CA GLU A 46 -12.69 -12.55 -3.24
C GLU A 46 -12.08 -11.37 -3.98
N LEU A 47 -12.72 -10.18 -3.95
CA LEU A 47 -12.14 -8.96 -4.52
C LEU A 47 -10.77 -8.64 -3.90
N SER A 48 -10.69 -8.68 -2.57
CA SER A 48 -9.44 -8.42 -1.84
C SER A 48 -8.33 -9.38 -2.29
N ARG A 49 -8.63 -10.68 -2.40
CA ARG A 49 -7.71 -11.71 -2.88
C ARG A 49 -7.27 -11.47 -4.34
N VAL A 50 -8.22 -11.14 -5.21
CA VAL A 50 -7.93 -10.82 -6.62
C VAL A 50 -7.00 -9.62 -6.73
N ILE A 51 -7.32 -8.50 -6.04
CA ILE A 51 -6.49 -7.29 -6.06
C ILE A 51 -5.11 -7.56 -5.50
N ALA A 52 -5.01 -8.31 -4.40
CA ALA A 52 -3.74 -8.65 -3.77
C ALA A 52 -2.86 -9.54 -4.66
N GLY A 53 -3.46 -10.40 -5.48
CA GLY A 53 -2.75 -11.27 -6.42
C GLY A 53 -2.31 -10.59 -7.72
N ILE A 54 -2.79 -9.39 -8.04
CA ILE A 54 -2.38 -8.66 -9.24
C ILE A 54 -1.01 -7.99 -9.00
N PRO A 55 0.04 -8.31 -9.79
CA PRO A 55 1.33 -7.66 -9.67
C PRO A 55 1.23 -6.14 -9.86
N ARG A 56 1.94 -5.39 -9.03
CA ARG A 56 2.08 -3.93 -9.15
C ARG A 56 3.49 -3.57 -9.53
N ARG A 57 3.63 -2.68 -10.49
CA ARG A 57 4.94 -2.16 -10.87
C ARG A 57 5.40 -1.15 -9.83
N ARG A 58 6.57 -1.39 -9.23
CA ARG A 58 7.22 -0.53 -8.23
C ARG A 58 8.74 -0.49 -8.45
N ASP A 59 9.14 -0.37 -9.73
CA ASP A 59 10.54 -0.35 -10.17
C ASP A 59 10.82 0.80 -11.14
N PHE A 60 10.03 1.87 -11.07
CA PHE A 60 10.21 3.05 -11.91
C PHE A 60 11.52 3.76 -11.59
N LYS A 61 12.24 4.20 -12.63
CA LYS A 61 13.38 5.12 -12.51
C LYS A 61 12.94 6.57 -12.66
N THR A 62 12.01 6.81 -13.55
CA THR A 62 11.32 8.09 -13.77
C THR A 62 9.86 7.82 -14.11
N VAL A 63 8.99 8.78 -13.85
CA VAL A 63 7.58 8.75 -14.27
C VAL A 63 7.24 10.10 -14.91
N PRO A 64 6.40 10.15 -15.95
CA PRO A 64 5.96 11.43 -16.54
C PRO A 64 4.93 12.13 -15.63
N MET A 65 4.73 13.44 -15.84
CA MET A 65 3.73 14.22 -15.12
C MET A 65 2.30 13.69 -15.34
N ILE A 66 1.99 13.29 -16.56
CA ILE A 66 0.70 12.68 -16.91
C ILE A 66 0.95 11.22 -17.29
N LEU A 67 0.30 10.31 -16.58
CA LEU A 67 0.35 8.89 -16.90
C LEU A 67 -0.61 8.61 -18.07
N ASP A 68 -0.08 8.44 -19.27
CA ASP A 68 -0.85 8.26 -20.50
C ASP A 68 -0.95 6.79 -20.96
N LYS A 69 -0.23 5.87 -20.28
CA LYS A 69 -0.20 4.44 -20.62
C LYS A 69 -0.59 3.57 -19.43
N PRO A 70 -1.37 2.50 -19.65
CA PRO A 70 -1.88 1.64 -18.57
C PRO A 70 -0.81 0.94 -17.71
N ASP A 71 0.40 0.79 -18.21
CA ASP A 71 1.54 0.21 -17.50
C ASP A 71 2.24 1.18 -16.54
N LEU A 72 1.80 2.45 -16.52
CA LEU A 72 2.31 3.48 -15.62
C LEU A 72 1.50 3.61 -14.32
N TRP A 73 0.34 2.95 -14.21
CA TRP A 73 -0.47 2.89 -13.00
C TRP A 73 -1.08 1.50 -12.81
N ASP A 74 -1.79 1.27 -11.71
CA ASP A 74 -2.38 -0.03 -11.39
C ASP A 74 -3.73 -0.25 -12.10
N ALA A 75 -3.72 -0.28 -13.43
CA ALA A 75 -4.94 -0.34 -14.26
C ALA A 75 -5.80 -1.58 -13.97
N ALA A 76 -5.20 -2.76 -13.81
CA ALA A 76 -5.93 -3.99 -13.55
C ALA A 76 -6.58 -4.03 -12.15
N PRO A 77 -5.93 -3.63 -11.05
CA PRO A 77 -6.58 -3.44 -9.75
C PRO A 77 -7.75 -2.45 -9.81
N ILE A 78 -7.59 -1.31 -10.50
CA ILE A 78 -8.66 -0.32 -10.65
C ILE A 78 -9.85 -0.94 -11.40
N ALA A 79 -9.61 -1.67 -12.48
CA ALA A 79 -10.67 -2.35 -13.25
C ALA A 79 -11.43 -3.35 -12.36
N ALA A 80 -10.75 -4.14 -11.53
CA ALA A 80 -11.38 -5.06 -10.59
C ALA A 80 -12.31 -4.33 -9.60
N VAL A 81 -11.87 -3.18 -9.07
CA VAL A 81 -12.69 -2.34 -8.18
C VAL A 81 -13.92 -1.79 -8.90
N LEU A 82 -13.75 -1.24 -10.11
CA LEU A 82 -14.86 -0.66 -10.89
C LEU A 82 -15.90 -1.71 -11.28
N LEU A 83 -15.49 -2.94 -11.53
CA LEU A 83 -16.37 -4.06 -11.90
C LEU A 83 -17.05 -4.72 -10.70
N TYR A 84 -16.68 -4.37 -9.47
CA TYR A 84 -17.27 -4.96 -8.27
C TYR A 84 -18.78 -4.71 -8.22
N ASN A 85 -19.54 -5.78 -8.04
CA ASN A 85 -21.00 -5.78 -7.92
C ASN A 85 -21.51 -6.66 -6.76
N GLY A 86 -20.61 -7.03 -5.84
CA GLY A 86 -20.91 -7.97 -4.77
C GLY A 86 -21.72 -7.38 -3.60
N GLY A 87 -21.86 -6.06 -3.52
CA GLY A 87 -22.58 -5.35 -2.45
C GLY A 87 -22.58 -3.83 -2.63
N PRO A 88 -23.11 -3.07 -1.69
CA PRO A 88 -23.06 -1.61 -1.69
C PRO A 88 -21.62 -1.10 -1.72
N LYS A 89 -21.39 0.08 -2.31
CA LYS A 89 -20.07 0.65 -2.55
C LYS A 89 -20.01 2.12 -2.14
N GLN A 90 -18.91 2.51 -1.51
CA GLN A 90 -18.66 3.89 -1.10
C GLN A 90 -17.23 4.31 -1.42
N ALA A 91 -17.06 5.47 -2.03
CA ALA A 91 -15.80 6.13 -2.25
C ALA A 91 -15.66 7.35 -1.32
N TRP A 92 -14.62 7.36 -0.51
CA TRP A 92 -14.26 8.44 0.39
C TRP A 92 -13.18 9.32 -0.25
N ASP A 93 -13.50 10.61 -0.42
CA ASP A 93 -12.59 11.62 -0.94
C ASP A 93 -11.75 12.19 0.20
N ASN A 94 -10.58 11.60 0.44
CA ASN A 94 -9.72 11.86 1.58
C ASN A 94 -8.57 12.79 1.18
N THR A 95 -8.60 14.03 1.71
CA THR A 95 -7.67 15.09 1.32
C THR A 95 -6.80 15.61 2.45
N ASP A 96 -7.21 15.43 3.71
CA ASP A 96 -6.56 16.00 4.89
C ASP A 96 -6.00 14.91 5.80
N LEU A 97 -4.67 14.92 5.98
CA LEU A 97 -3.96 13.98 6.85
C LEU A 97 -4.44 14.02 8.30
N THR A 98 -4.76 15.21 8.79
CA THR A 98 -5.17 15.46 10.17
C THR A 98 -6.67 15.31 10.39
N GLY A 99 -7.43 15.16 9.31
CA GLY A 99 -8.86 14.96 9.34
C GLY A 99 -9.28 13.59 9.90
N PRO A 100 -10.57 13.41 10.18
CA PRO A 100 -11.09 12.16 10.74
C PRO A 100 -11.33 11.06 9.69
N TRP A 101 -10.66 11.08 8.57
CA TRP A 101 -10.92 10.25 7.39
C TRP A 101 -10.90 8.75 7.66
N LEU A 102 -9.87 8.22 8.38
CA LEU A 102 -9.83 6.79 8.74
C LEU A 102 -10.96 6.44 9.71
N ASN A 103 -11.25 7.34 10.65
CA ASN A 103 -12.34 7.17 11.60
C ASN A 103 -13.72 7.17 10.91
N GLY A 104 -13.92 8.06 9.94
CA GLY A 104 -15.13 8.13 9.12
C GLY A 104 -15.37 6.83 8.36
N MET A 105 -14.37 6.33 7.64
CA MET A 105 -14.43 5.05 6.93
C MET A 105 -14.72 3.88 7.86
N ARG A 106 -14.03 3.80 9.02
CA ARG A 106 -14.29 2.78 10.02
C ARG A 106 -15.73 2.79 10.49
N ASN A 107 -16.28 3.96 10.82
CA ASN A 107 -17.66 4.12 11.27
C ASN A 107 -18.66 3.69 10.19
N SER A 108 -18.44 4.10 8.94
CA SER A 108 -19.27 3.68 7.81
C SER A 108 -19.26 2.16 7.66
N MET A 109 -18.08 1.54 7.67
CA MET A 109 -17.97 0.08 7.58
C MET A 109 -18.64 -0.63 8.75
N ASN A 110 -18.54 -0.10 9.98
CA ASN A 110 -19.23 -0.68 11.13
C ASN A 110 -20.75 -0.66 10.94
N ALA A 111 -21.30 0.48 10.50
CA ALA A 111 -22.72 0.61 10.24
C ALA A 111 -23.17 -0.31 9.10
N GLN A 112 -22.50 -0.30 7.97
CA GLN A 112 -22.87 -1.09 6.80
C GLN A 112 -22.82 -2.60 7.12
N ILE A 113 -21.69 -3.06 7.63
CA ILE A 113 -21.46 -4.50 7.83
C ILE A 113 -22.29 -5.05 9.00
N TRP A 114 -22.27 -4.36 10.14
CA TRP A 114 -22.82 -4.94 11.38
C TRP A 114 -24.25 -4.50 11.66
N SER A 115 -24.62 -3.24 11.34
CA SER A 115 -25.98 -2.73 11.61
C SER A 115 -26.92 -3.01 10.44
N PHE A 116 -26.53 -2.63 9.21
CA PHE A 116 -27.37 -2.82 8.01
C PHE A 116 -27.25 -4.21 7.38
N LYS A 117 -26.35 -5.06 7.90
CA LYS A 117 -26.16 -6.45 7.45
C LYS A 117 -25.69 -6.58 5.99
N GLU A 118 -24.85 -5.65 5.57
CA GLU A 118 -24.23 -5.63 4.24
C GLU A 118 -22.77 -6.12 4.33
N PRO A 119 -22.52 -7.42 4.52
CA PRO A 119 -21.17 -7.94 4.77
C PRO A 119 -20.21 -7.72 3.60
N ASN A 120 -20.74 -7.61 2.37
CA ASN A 120 -19.96 -7.38 1.15
C ASN A 120 -19.83 -5.89 0.82
N PHE A 121 -20.05 -4.98 1.77
CA PHE A 121 -19.86 -3.54 1.57
C PHE A 121 -18.42 -3.23 1.19
N LEU A 122 -18.22 -2.57 0.04
CA LEU A 122 -16.91 -2.13 -0.43
C LEU A 122 -16.67 -0.66 -0.10
N CYS A 123 -15.65 -0.38 0.68
CA CYS A 123 -15.15 0.96 0.95
C CYS A 123 -13.86 1.21 0.16
N VAL A 124 -13.79 2.33 -0.53
CA VAL A 124 -12.60 2.79 -1.26
C VAL A 124 -12.15 4.13 -0.69
N SER A 125 -10.87 4.26 -0.37
CA SER A 125 -10.23 5.53 -0.03
C SER A 125 -9.63 6.14 -1.29
N ALA A 126 -10.24 7.18 -1.81
CA ALA A 126 -9.68 8.03 -2.85
C ALA A 126 -8.78 9.08 -2.19
N THR A 127 -7.48 8.77 -2.08
CA THR A 127 -6.56 9.50 -1.20
C THR A 127 -5.67 10.46 -2.00
N HIS A 128 -5.74 11.75 -1.68
CA HIS A 128 -4.90 12.78 -2.27
C HIS A 128 -4.67 13.95 -1.28
N GLY A 129 -4.08 15.07 -1.73
CA GLY A 129 -3.71 16.14 -0.82
C GLY A 129 -2.80 15.64 0.31
N SER A 130 -2.85 16.24 1.48
CA SER A 130 -1.98 15.84 2.60
C SER A 130 -2.27 14.45 3.13
N ALA A 131 -3.49 13.92 3.01
CA ALA A 131 -3.83 12.54 3.42
C ALA A 131 -2.97 11.49 2.69
N HIS A 132 -2.51 11.80 1.47
CA HIS A 132 -1.66 10.91 0.69
C HIS A 132 -0.32 10.58 1.36
N LEU A 133 0.18 11.46 2.23
CA LEU A 133 1.43 11.20 2.98
C LEU A 133 1.35 9.93 3.82
N ALA A 134 0.16 9.55 4.30
CA ALA A 134 -0.05 8.30 5.04
C ALA A 134 0.20 7.03 4.20
N LEU A 135 0.24 7.13 2.88
CA LEU A 135 0.40 6.00 1.97
C LEU A 135 1.86 5.72 1.58
N PHE A 136 2.82 6.49 2.07
CA PHE A 136 4.25 6.22 1.89
C PHE A 136 4.80 5.42 3.07
N ASP A 137 5.82 4.59 2.81
CA ASP A 137 6.55 3.90 3.86
C ASP A 137 7.41 4.85 4.71
N GLN A 138 7.98 4.33 5.79
CA GLN A 138 8.79 5.13 6.71
C GLN A 138 10.09 5.61 6.07
N ASP A 139 10.66 4.85 5.12
CA ASP A 139 11.91 5.22 4.45
C ASP A 139 11.75 6.55 3.69
N MET A 140 10.60 6.76 3.03
CA MET A 140 10.30 8.04 2.37
C MET A 140 10.03 9.16 3.37
N TRP A 141 9.37 8.87 4.48
CA TRP A 141 9.16 9.85 5.54
C TRP A 141 10.49 10.36 6.11
N ASP A 142 11.43 9.47 6.32
CA ASP A 142 12.76 9.80 6.85
C ASP A 142 13.61 10.52 5.81
N LYS A 143 13.74 9.96 4.61
CA LYS A 143 14.57 10.49 3.53
C LYS A 143 14.19 11.91 3.14
N TYR A 144 12.91 12.12 2.89
CA TYR A 144 12.38 13.41 2.40
C TYR A 144 11.81 14.29 3.50
N GLN A 145 11.93 13.90 4.77
CA GLN A 145 11.41 14.64 5.94
C GLN A 145 9.93 15.03 5.73
N LEU A 146 9.10 14.06 5.29
CA LEU A 146 7.71 14.32 4.90
C LEU A 146 6.85 14.91 6.02
N ALA A 147 7.25 14.76 7.28
CA ALA A 147 6.63 15.43 8.41
C ALA A 147 6.55 16.97 8.23
N LYS A 148 7.52 17.57 7.53
CA LYS A 148 7.51 19.01 7.24
C LYS A 148 6.42 19.38 6.24
N LEU A 149 6.13 18.52 5.27
CA LEU A 149 5.02 18.69 4.33
C LEU A 149 3.67 18.46 5.01
N ALA A 150 3.61 17.58 5.98
CA ALA A 150 2.40 17.27 6.75
C ALA A 150 1.95 18.44 7.64
N GLY A 151 2.82 19.43 7.89
CA GLY A 151 2.53 20.54 8.78
C GLY A 151 2.25 20.10 10.23
N SER A 152 2.69 18.90 10.61
CA SER A 152 2.45 18.28 11.90
C SER A 152 3.76 18.11 12.68
N ASN A 153 3.66 18.01 14.01
CA ASN A 153 4.79 17.64 14.87
C ASN A 153 5.10 16.13 14.83
N VAL A 154 4.50 15.41 13.89
CA VAL A 154 4.68 13.96 13.73
C VAL A 154 5.94 13.71 12.91
N THR A 155 6.93 13.06 13.51
CA THR A 155 8.21 12.77 12.87
C THR A 155 8.22 11.46 12.09
N ARG A 156 7.14 10.68 12.15
CA ARG A 156 7.03 9.37 11.48
C ARG A 156 5.60 9.10 11.04
N ASN A 157 5.44 8.18 10.08
CA ASN A 157 4.14 7.72 9.64
C ASN A 157 3.47 6.85 10.71
N THR A 158 2.61 7.44 11.51
CA THR A 158 1.85 6.72 12.54
C THR A 158 0.62 6.00 11.99
N PHE A 159 0.21 6.28 10.77
CA PHE A 159 -0.98 5.70 10.11
C PHE A 159 -0.78 4.25 9.66
N ILE A 160 0.49 3.80 9.57
CA ILE A 160 0.86 2.42 9.17
C ILE A 160 1.33 1.57 10.37
N VAL A 161 1.16 2.06 11.59
CA VAL A 161 1.55 1.32 12.79
C VAL A 161 0.35 0.52 13.28
N THR A 162 0.54 -0.78 13.47
CA THR A 162 -0.45 -1.67 14.09
C THR A 162 -0.20 -1.73 15.60
N PRO A 163 -1.19 -1.46 16.44
CA PRO A 163 -1.06 -1.63 17.89
C PRO A 163 -0.71 -3.07 18.27
N PRO A 164 0.14 -3.29 19.31
CA PRO A 164 0.58 -4.64 19.70
C PRO A 164 -0.54 -5.60 20.13
N ALA A 165 -1.67 -5.08 20.61
CA ALA A 165 -2.81 -5.85 21.09
C ALA A 165 -3.93 -6.00 20.04
N PHE A 166 -3.58 -5.98 18.77
CA PHE A 166 -4.53 -6.07 17.67
C PHE A 166 -5.19 -7.45 17.59
N SER A 167 -6.53 -7.50 17.69
CA SER A 167 -7.29 -8.73 17.42
C SER A 167 -7.52 -8.86 15.92
N HIS A 168 -7.23 -10.05 15.39
CA HIS A 168 -7.48 -10.42 13.99
C HIS A 168 -8.79 -11.21 13.81
N ASP A 169 -9.60 -11.33 14.85
CA ASP A 169 -10.87 -12.05 14.78
C ASP A 169 -12.03 -11.10 14.45
N PRO A 170 -12.74 -11.30 13.32
CA PRO A 170 -13.95 -10.54 13.00
C PRO A 170 -15.04 -10.64 14.06
N ALA A 171 -15.05 -11.69 14.90
CA ALA A 171 -16.00 -11.85 16.00
C ALA A 171 -15.83 -10.81 17.10
N ASP A 172 -14.62 -10.22 17.23
CA ASP A 172 -14.30 -9.19 18.21
C ASP A 172 -14.79 -7.79 17.83
N PHE A 173 -15.76 -7.68 16.92
CA PHE A 173 -16.24 -6.39 16.41
C PHE A 173 -16.83 -5.46 17.47
N GLN A 174 -17.20 -5.97 18.63
CA GLN A 174 -17.67 -5.18 19.79
C GLN A 174 -16.54 -4.72 20.73
N SER A 175 -15.29 -5.13 20.46
CA SER A 175 -14.16 -4.73 21.29
C SER A 175 -13.90 -3.23 21.17
N ALA A 176 -13.91 -2.52 22.30
CA ALA A 176 -13.59 -1.10 22.37
C ALA A 176 -12.07 -0.82 22.21
N GLN A 177 -11.23 -1.84 22.07
CA GLN A 177 -9.78 -1.72 21.98
C GLN A 177 -9.20 -2.21 20.64
N GLY A 178 -10.00 -2.80 19.76
CA GLY A 178 -9.53 -3.45 18.52
C GLY A 178 -9.73 -2.60 17.26
N ALA A 179 -9.51 -3.23 16.13
CA ALA A 179 -9.58 -2.66 14.77
C ALA A 179 -10.96 -2.09 14.39
N PHE A 180 -11.99 -2.43 15.13
CA PHE A 180 -13.35 -1.90 14.92
C PHE A 180 -13.63 -0.64 15.75
N SER A 181 -12.69 -0.26 16.63
CA SER A 181 -12.78 0.90 17.51
C SER A 181 -11.87 2.05 17.06
N SER A 182 -12.02 3.22 17.71
CA SER A 182 -11.16 4.38 17.46
C SER A 182 -9.72 4.20 17.99
N LYS A 183 -9.42 3.11 18.68
CA LYS A 183 -8.09 2.82 19.19
C LYS A 183 -7.13 2.32 18.12
N ASP A 184 -7.66 1.81 17.00
CA ASP A 184 -6.88 1.47 15.83
C ASP A 184 -7.50 2.06 14.56
N ASN A 185 -7.14 3.29 14.25
CA ASN A 185 -7.47 3.98 13.01
C ASN A 185 -6.27 3.94 12.04
N SER A 186 -5.66 2.79 11.85
CA SER A 186 -4.56 2.61 10.90
C SER A 186 -5.05 2.25 9.51
N VAL A 187 -4.23 2.60 8.49
CA VAL A 187 -4.44 2.15 7.12
C VAL A 187 -4.44 0.62 7.06
N LEU A 188 -3.52 0.00 7.81
CA LEU A 188 -3.38 -1.48 7.84
C LEU A 188 -4.63 -2.15 8.40
N ALA A 189 -5.20 -1.65 9.50
CA ALA A 189 -6.44 -2.19 10.06
C ALA A 189 -7.59 -2.13 9.04
N LEU A 190 -7.72 -1.02 8.33
CA LEU A 190 -8.75 -0.86 7.31
C LEU A 190 -8.50 -1.73 6.07
N GLN A 191 -7.25 -1.94 5.64
CA GLN A 191 -6.92 -2.90 4.60
C GLN A 191 -7.35 -4.33 4.99
N HIS A 192 -7.05 -4.76 6.22
CA HIS A 192 -7.53 -6.05 6.75
C HIS A 192 -9.06 -6.16 6.82
N ARG A 193 -9.77 -5.04 6.85
CA ARG A 193 -11.24 -4.98 6.76
C ARG A 193 -11.76 -4.95 5.32
N GLY A 194 -10.88 -4.91 4.32
CA GLY A 194 -11.21 -4.90 2.90
C GLY A 194 -11.32 -3.51 2.26
N VAL A 195 -10.85 -2.45 2.94
CA VAL A 195 -10.75 -1.11 2.32
C VAL A 195 -9.67 -1.12 1.25
N VAL A 196 -10.00 -0.60 0.07
CA VAL A 196 -9.03 -0.38 -1.01
C VAL A 196 -8.54 1.06 -0.93
N PHE A 197 -7.27 1.25 -0.63
CA PHE A 197 -6.62 2.57 -0.66
C PHE A 197 -6.09 2.87 -2.05
N MET A 198 -6.50 4.00 -2.61
CA MET A 198 -6.04 4.49 -3.90
C MET A 198 -5.16 5.72 -3.73
N ALA A 199 -3.97 5.69 -4.32
CA ALA A 199 -3.00 6.78 -4.35
C ALA A 199 -3.16 7.62 -5.62
N CYS A 200 -2.89 8.92 -5.51
CA CYS A 200 -3.00 9.91 -6.59
C CYS A 200 -1.62 10.21 -7.18
N HIS A 201 -1.38 9.87 -8.44
CA HIS A 201 -0.13 10.23 -9.11
C HIS A 201 0.08 11.76 -9.17
N ASN A 202 -0.97 12.55 -9.42
CA ASN A 202 -0.83 14.00 -9.46
C ASN A 202 -0.32 14.56 -8.12
N THR A 203 -0.82 14.03 -7.00
CA THR A 203 -0.33 14.41 -5.66
C THR A 203 1.13 14.00 -5.45
N ILE A 204 1.53 12.80 -5.91
CA ILE A 204 2.94 12.37 -5.87
C ILE A 204 3.82 13.33 -6.64
N TRP A 205 3.40 13.72 -7.85
CA TRP A 205 4.12 14.67 -8.69
C TRP A 205 4.26 16.04 -8.04
N GLU A 206 3.17 16.54 -7.45
CA GLU A 206 3.15 17.80 -6.72
C GLU A 206 4.08 17.77 -5.51
N PHE A 207 4.09 16.70 -4.73
CA PHE A 207 5.04 16.51 -3.61
C PHE A 207 6.47 16.48 -4.10
N ALA A 208 6.78 15.74 -5.17
CA ALA A 208 8.11 15.72 -5.73
C ALA A 208 8.59 17.15 -6.09
N GLY A 209 7.73 17.95 -6.72
CA GLY A 209 8.01 19.36 -7.01
C GLY A 209 8.18 20.22 -5.76
N GLN A 210 7.41 19.98 -4.70
CA GLN A 210 7.55 20.68 -3.41
C GLN A 210 8.87 20.33 -2.73
N LEU A 211 9.27 19.05 -2.73
CA LEU A 211 10.54 18.59 -2.14
C LEU A 211 11.76 19.23 -2.81
N VAL A 212 11.73 19.40 -4.13
CA VAL A 212 12.78 20.11 -4.86
C VAL A 212 12.84 21.58 -4.43
N ARG A 213 11.68 22.28 -4.38
CA ARG A 213 11.63 23.70 -3.98
C ARG A 213 12.00 23.93 -2.51
N ALA A 214 11.72 22.97 -1.65
CA ALA A 214 12.02 23.03 -0.22
C ALA A 214 13.45 22.56 0.12
N GLU A 215 14.25 22.20 -0.89
CA GLU A 215 15.59 21.63 -0.72
C GLU A 215 15.63 20.37 0.15
N GLN A 216 14.52 19.64 0.19
CA GLN A 216 14.37 18.34 0.88
C GLN A 216 14.65 17.17 -0.07
N ASN A 217 15.69 17.26 -0.85
CA ASN A 217 16.07 16.34 -1.93
C ASN A 217 17.56 15.97 -1.77
N PRO A 218 17.89 15.04 -0.86
CA PRO A 218 19.28 14.73 -0.53
C PRO A 218 20.09 14.21 -1.70
N ASP A 219 19.46 13.48 -2.63
CA ASP A 219 20.11 12.88 -3.80
C ASP A 219 20.14 13.83 -5.01
N ARG A 220 19.57 15.02 -4.90
CA ARG A 220 19.47 16.01 -5.99
C ARG A 220 18.78 15.47 -7.24
N PHE A 221 17.81 14.60 -7.07
CA PHE A 221 17.04 14.05 -8.19
C PHE A 221 16.14 15.10 -8.85
N ALA A 222 15.85 14.91 -10.13
CA ALA A 222 14.80 15.67 -10.81
C ALA A 222 13.40 15.23 -10.33
N VAL A 223 12.39 16.05 -10.59
CA VAL A 223 11.01 15.83 -10.12
C VAL A 223 10.47 14.46 -10.55
N ASP A 224 10.72 14.05 -11.79
CA ASP A 224 10.30 12.76 -12.36
C ASP A 224 10.93 11.55 -11.64
N ALA A 225 12.18 11.67 -11.21
CA ALA A 225 12.88 10.64 -10.46
C ALA A 225 12.40 10.56 -9.01
N ILE A 226 12.15 11.71 -8.33
CA ILE A 226 11.54 11.72 -6.99
C ILE A 226 10.14 11.14 -7.04
N ALA A 227 9.33 11.51 -8.03
CA ALA A 227 7.98 10.97 -8.19
C ALA A 227 7.99 9.46 -8.43
N ALA A 228 8.98 8.95 -9.18
CA ALA A 228 9.18 7.51 -9.36
C ALA A 228 9.54 6.83 -8.05
N GLU A 229 10.46 7.37 -7.27
CA GLU A 229 10.86 6.82 -5.99
C GLU A 229 9.68 6.80 -5.00
N LEU A 230 8.95 7.90 -4.85
CA LEU A 230 7.75 7.96 -4.02
C LEU A 230 6.69 6.93 -4.48
N THR A 231 6.54 6.73 -5.79
CA THR A 231 5.63 5.71 -6.35
C THR A 231 6.07 4.30 -5.97
N ASN A 232 7.37 4.01 -6.05
CA ASN A 232 7.92 2.70 -5.71
C ASN A 232 7.77 2.37 -4.22
N HIS A 233 7.72 3.39 -3.37
CA HIS A 233 7.61 3.31 -1.92
C HIS A 233 6.19 3.56 -1.38
N LEU A 234 5.17 3.40 -2.23
CA LEU A 234 3.81 3.27 -1.73
C LEU A 234 3.71 2.01 -0.85
N ILE A 235 3.08 2.15 0.30
CA ILE A 235 2.87 1.00 1.19
C ILE A 235 2.11 -0.09 0.47
N ARG A 236 2.27 -1.31 0.98
CA ARG A 236 1.73 -2.50 0.36
C ARG A 236 0.23 -2.40 0.11
N ASP A 237 -0.20 -2.99 -1.00
CA ASP A 237 -1.60 -3.12 -1.46
C ASP A 237 -2.32 -1.79 -1.78
N VAL A 238 -1.63 -0.66 -1.69
CA VAL A 238 -2.14 0.61 -2.23
C VAL A 238 -2.18 0.55 -3.75
N VAL A 239 -3.28 1.04 -4.32
CA VAL A 239 -3.53 1.06 -5.76
C VAL A 239 -3.19 2.44 -6.32
N LEU A 240 -2.18 2.53 -7.18
CA LEU A 240 -1.81 3.77 -7.86
C LEU A 240 -2.81 4.12 -8.95
N THR A 241 -3.36 5.33 -8.91
CA THR A 241 -4.24 5.88 -9.96
C THR A 241 -3.54 6.97 -10.75
N PRO A 242 -3.93 7.24 -12.01
CA PRO A 242 -3.37 8.35 -12.77
C PRO A 242 -3.74 9.73 -12.18
N GLY A 243 -4.83 9.79 -11.41
CA GLY A 243 -5.28 10.98 -10.69
C GLY A 243 -6.61 10.72 -10.00
N ILE A 244 -6.67 10.98 -8.69
CA ILE A 244 -7.84 10.65 -7.86
C ILE A 244 -9.10 11.38 -8.31
N VAL A 245 -9.02 12.67 -8.61
CA VAL A 245 -10.20 13.47 -9.00
C VAL A 245 -10.86 12.89 -10.26
N GLY A 246 -10.06 12.47 -11.25
CA GLY A 246 -10.57 11.79 -12.44
C GLY A 246 -11.05 10.35 -12.13
N THR A 247 -10.41 9.66 -11.20
CA THR A 247 -10.80 8.30 -10.79
C THR A 247 -12.13 8.32 -10.02
N LEU A 248 -12.41 9.34 -9.21
CA LEU A 248 -13.69 9.51 -8.54
C LEU A 248 -14.86 9.54 -9.53
N VAL A 249 -14.71 10.18 -10.69
CA VAL A 249 -15.74 10.18 -11.74
C VAL A 249 -16.02 8.73 -12.22
N LYS A 250 -14.98 7.91 -12.37
CA LYS A 250 -15.13 6.49 -12.75
C LYS A 250 -15.77 5.66 -11.65
N LEU A 251 -15.41 5.89 -10.39
CA LEU A 251 -16.02 5.22 -9.24
C LEU A 251 -17.53 5.56 -9.14
N GLN A 252 -17.88 6.83 -9.26
CA GLN A 252 -19.30 7.25 -9.24
C GLN A 252 -20.09 6.65 -10.41
N ALA A 253 -19.54 6.65 -11.63
CA ALA A 253 -20.15 5.99 -12.79
C ALA A 253 -20.31 4.47 -12.59
N ALA A 254 -19.43 3.85 -11.81
CA ALA A 254 -19.53 2.45 -11.42
C ALA A 254 -20.47 2.20 -10.23
N GLY A 255 -21.19 3.21 -9.75
CA GLY A 255 -22.22 3.09 -8.71
C GLY A 255 -21.69 3.24 -7.26
N PHE A 256 -20.52 3.86 -7.06
CA PHE A 256 -20.04 4.20 -5.72
C PHE A 256 -20.77 5.45 -5.20
N ALA A 257 -21.31 5.36 -3.98
CA ALA A 257 -21.74 6.55 -3.24
C ALA A 257 -20.52 7.39 -2.85
N TYR A 258 -20.62 8.72 -3.03
CA TYR A 258 -19.53 9.63 -2.67
C TYR A 258 -19.64 10.08 -1.22
N SER A 259 -18.52 10.16 -0.53
CA SER A 259 -18.38 10.74 0.82
C SER A 259 -17.07 11.54 0.93
N ARG A 260 -17.06 12.50 1.85
CA ARG A 260 -15.91 13.34 2.13
C ARG A 260 -15.75 13.58 3.63
#